data_0f229a6c1d1d0445931a2e9a3893ec86
#
_entry.id   0f229a6c1d1d0445931a2e9a3893ec86
#
_cell.length_a   1.000
_cell.length_b   1.000
_cell.length_c   1.000
_cell.angle_alpha   90.00
_cell.angle_beta   90.00
_cell.angle_gamma   90.00
#
_symmetry.space_group_name_H-M   'P 1'
#
loop_
_entity.id
_entity.type
_entity.pdbx_description
1 polymer ?
#
loop_
_entity_poly.entity_id
_entity_poly.type
_entity_poly.pdbx_seq_one_letter_code
_entity_poly.pdbx_strand_id
1 'polypeptide(L)' 'MQLRIRDLREDRDLKQKQIAQVLMCDQSLYSKYERNERPLPLEYADKLADYYGVSVDYLLGRTNVKAPYPKKG' A
#
# COMPACT_ATOMS: atom_id res chain seq x y z
N MET A 1 11.96 3.15 -7.82
CA MET A 1 10.58 3.47 -7.42
C MET A 1 10.48 3.43 -5.91
N GLN A 2 9.79 4.38 -5.33
CA GLN A 2 9.63 4.43 -3.88
C GLN A 2 8.17 4.12 -3.53
N LEU A 3 7.96 3.08 -2.75
CA LEU A 3 6.63 2.73 -2.26
C LEU A 3 6.12 3.82 -1.33
N ARG A 4 4.84 4.16 -1.45
CA ARG A 4 4.20 5.14 -0.58
C ARG A 4 3.38 4.53 0.53
N ILE A 5 3.50 3.22 0.76
CA ILE A 5 2.66 2.53 1.74
C ILE A 5 2.88 3.04 3.16
N ARG A 6 4.13 3.38 3.50
CA ARG A 6 4.44 3.95 4.81
C ARG A 6 3.83 5.34 4.96
N ASP A 7 3.99 6.19 3.95
CA ASP A 7 3.46 7.55 3.99
C ASP A 7 1.94 7.54 4.12
N LEU A 8 1.28 6.69 3.34
CA LEU A 8 -0.18 6.57 3.41
C LEU A 8 -0.65 6.09 4.78
N ARG A 9 0.10 5.16 5.36
CA ARG A 9 -0.21 4.64 6.69
C ARG A 9 -0.03 5.74 7.75
N GLU A 10 1.08 6.44 7.71
CA GLU A 10 1.39 7.49 8.69
C GLU A 10 0.44 8.67 8.58
N ASP A 11 0.02 9.02 7.37
CA ASP A 11 -0.93 10.10 7.14
C ASP A 11 -2.27 9.85 7.84
N ARG A 12 -2.60 8.59 8.11
CA ARG A 12 -3.86 8.20 8.76
C ARG A 12 -3.66 7.76 10.20
N ASP A 13 -2.46 7.95 10.74
CA ASP A 13 -2.11 7.54 12.10
C ASP A 13 -2.37 6.04 12.35
N LEU A 14 -2.15 5.22 11.35
CA LEU A 14 -2.33 3.78 11.45
C LEU A 14 -1.01 3.11 11.83
N LYS A 15 -1.13 1.99 12.54
CA LYS A 15 0.03 1.19 12.93
C LYS A 15 0.26 0.07 11.93
N GLN A 16 1.51 -0.39 11.83
CA GLN A 16 1.86 -1.51 10.95
C GLN A 16 1.00 -2.73 11.22
N LYS A 17 0.71 -3.01 12.48
CA LYS A 17 -0.12 -4.15 12.86
C LYS A 17 -1.51 -4.09 12.22
N GLN A 18 -2.10 -2.89 12.16
CA GLN A 18 -3.42 -2.70 11.57
C GLN A 18 -3.41 -3.00 10.08
N ILE A 19 -2.37 -2.55 9.38
CA ILE A 19 -2.25 -2.79 7.94
C ILE A 19 -1.92 -4.26 7.66
N ALA A 20 -1.09 -4.87 8.48
CA ALA A 20 -0.82 -6.31 8.36
C ALA A 20 -2.11 -7.12 8.46
N GLN A 21 -3.02 -6.72 9.34
CA GLN A 21 -4.33 -7.37 9.46
C GLN A 21 -5.18 -7.20 8.19
N VAL A 22 -5.14 -6.02 7.58
CA VAL A 22 -5.84 -5.78 6.32
C VAL A 22 -5.35 -6.73 5.24
N LEU A 23 -4.04 -6.98 5.20
CA LEU A 23 -3.42 -7.88 4.23
C LEU A 23 -3.47 -9.35 4.67
N MET A 24 -3.89 -9.62 5.90
CA MET A 24 -3.89 -10.96 6.47
C MET A 24 -2.50 -11.59 6.48
N CYS A 25 -1.49 -10.79 6.83
CA CYS A 25 -0.11 -11.26 6.92
C CYS A 25 0.50 -10.84 8.26
N ASP A 26 1.69 -11.37 8.57
CA ASP A 26 2.42 -11.00 9.78
C ASP A 26 2.90 -9.56 9.73
N GLN A 27 2.91 -8.92 10.89
CA GLN A 27 3.44 -7.57 11.02
C GLN A 27 4.91 -7.50 10.60
N SER A 28 5.71 -8.50 10.94
CA SER A 28 7.12 -8.52 10.59
C SER A 28 7.31 -8.61 9.07
N LEU A 29 6.47 -9.35 8.38
CA LEU A 29 6.50 -9.43 6.92
C LEU A 29 6.10 -8.08 6.31
N TYR A 30 5.01 -7.50 6.81
CA TYR A 30 4.56 -6.20 6.33
C TYR A 30 5.65 -5.13 6.51
N SER A 31 6.32 -5.14 7.67
CA SER A 31 7.42 -4.22 7.94
C SER A 31 8.53 -4.32 6.90
N LYS A 32 8.80 -5.53 6.41
CA LYS A 32 9.81 -5.73 5.36
C LYS A 32 9.39 -5.09 4.04
N TYR A 33 8.10 -5.08 3.73
CA TYR A 33 7.59 -4.37 2.55
C TYR A 33 7.85 -2.87 2.67
N GLU A 34 7.59 -2.28 3.83
CA GLU A 34 7.82 -0.85 4.04
C GLU A 34 9.30 -0.48 3.91
N ARG A 35 10.19 -1.39 4.30
CA ARG A 35 11.63 -1.15 4.22
C ARG A 35 12.25 -1.57 2.89
N ASN A 36 11.44 -2.00 1.94
CA ASN A 36 11.90 -2.50 0.64
C ASN A 36 12.83 -3.72 0.76
N GLU A 37 12.72 -4.48 1.84
CA GLU A 37 13.49 -5.71 2.02
C GLU A 37 12.86 -6.90 1.31
N ARG A 38 11.58 -6.78 0.97
CA ARG A 38 10.84 -7.76 0.19
C ARG A 38 9.98 -7.04 -0.83
N PRO A 39 9.85 -7.58 -2.04
CA PRO A 39 8.96 -6.99 -3.04
C PRO A 39 7.50 -7.14 -2.60
N LEU A 40 6.73 -6.06 -2.71
CA LEU A 40 5.31 -6.09 -2.37
C LEU A 40 4.55 -6.84 -3.48
N PRO A 41 3.85 -7.93 -3.15
CA PRO A 41 3.05 -8.63 -4.15
C PRO A 41 1.97 -7.73 -4.74
N LEU A 42 1.70 -7.88 -6.02
CA LEU A 42 0.67 -7.08 -6.70
C LEU A 42 -0.69 -7.21 -6.02
N GLU A 43 -1.01 -8.41 -5.55
CA GLU A 43 -2.26 -8.65 -4.83
C GLU A 43 -2.38 -7.77 -3.58
N TYR A 44 -1.28 -7.63 -2.83
CA TYR A 44 -1.26 -6.77 -1.65
C TYR A 44 -1.29 -5.30 -2.03
N ALA A 45 -0.60 -4.93 -3.10
CA ALA A 45 -0.63 -3.56 -3.60
C ALA A 45 -2.05 -3.16 -3.98
N ASP A 46 -2.78 -4.05 -4.63
CA ASP A 46 -4.16 -3.83 -5.03
C ASP A 46 -5.07 -3.63 -3.82
N LYS A 47 -4.93 -4.48 -2.80
CA LYS A 47 -5.70 -4.35 -1.56
C LYS A 47 -5.43 -3.04 -0.84
N LEU A 48 -4.17 -2.63 -0.78
CA LEU A 48 -3.81 -1.37 -0.11
C LEU A 48 -4.29 -0.17 -0.90
N ALA A 49 -4.23 -0.22 -2.22
CA ALA A 49 -4.74 0.84 -3.06
C ALA A 49 -6.24 1.04 -2.83
N ASP A 50 -7.00 -0.04 -2.76
CA ASP A 50 -8.43 0.02 -2.44
C ASP A 50 -8.65 0.55 -1.03
N TYR A 51 -7.89 0.09 -0.07
CA TYR A 51 -8.02 0.50 1.33
C TYR A 51 -7.79 2.01 1.50
N TYR A 52 -6.77 2.53 0.84
CA TYR A 52 -6.41 3.95 0.91
C TYR A 52 -7.16 4.82 -0.09
N GLY A 53 -7.89 4.22 -1.03
CA GLY A 53 -8.62 4.98 -2.04
C GLY A 53 -7.70 5.67 -3.05
N VAL A 54 -6.59 5.03 -3.40
CA VAL A 54 -5.62 5.57 -4.36
C VAL A 54 -5.39 4.57 -5.47
N SER A 55 -4.73 5.01 -6.54
CA SER A 55 -4.35 4.10 -7.63
C SER A 55 -3.17 3.22 -7.19
N VAL A 56 -3.07 2.02 -7.76
CA VAL A 56 -1.91 1.15 -7.54
C VAL A 56 -0.63 1.85 -7.99
N ASP A 57 -0.66 2.56 -9.10
CA ASP A 57 0.50 3.30 -9.59
C ASP A 57 0.97 4.36 -8.61
N TYR A 58 0.04 5.08 -7.98
CA TYR A 58 0.40 6.05 -6.95
C TYR A 58 1.07 5.36 -5.76
N LEU A 59 0.48 4.26 -5.31
CA LEU A 59 1.00 3.49 -4.19
C LEU A 59 2.41 2.97 -4.47
N LEU A 60 2.67 2.55 -5.70
CA LEU A 60 3.98 2.06 -6.13
C LEU A 60 4.98 3.17 -6.45
N GLY A 61 4.57 4.43 -6.40
CA GLY A 61 5.45 5.54 -6.69
C GLY A 61 5.68 5.82 -8.17
N ARG A 62 4.84 5.28 -9.04
CA ARG A 62 4.96 5.45 -10.49
C ARG A 62 4.33 6.74 -11.01
N THR A 63 3.42 7.30 -10.25
CA THR A 63 2.70 8.51 -10.63
C THR A 63 2.44 9.35 -9.39
N ASN A 64 2.20 10.65 -9.59
CA ASN A 64 1.75 11.55 -8.53
C ASN A 64 0.23 11.72 -8.51
N VAL A 65 -0.48 11.03 -9.39
CA VAL A 65 -1.94 11.07 -9.43
C VAL A 65 -2.50 10.08 -8.42
N LYS A 66 -3.11 10.60 -7.36
CA LYS A 66 -3.68 9.79 -6.28
C LYS A 66 -4.92 9.02 -6.70
N ALA A 67 -5.80 9.68 -7.44
CA ALA A 67 -7.12 9.15 -7.73
C ALA A 67 -7.03 7.79 -8.43
N PRO A 68 -7.86 6.81 -8.01
CA PRO A 68 -7.93 5.55 -8.72
C PRO A 68 -8.38 5.76 -10.16
N TYR A 69 -7.93 4.89 -11.05
CA TYR A 69 -8.41 4.93 -12.41
C TYR A 69 -9.91 4.60 -12.46
N PRO A 70 -10.67 5.22 -13.38
CA PRO A 70 -12.09 4.90 -13.49
C PRO A 70 -12.29 3.42 -13.76
N LYS A 71 -13.20 2.81 -13.01
CA LYS A 71 -13.56 1.42 -13.26
C LYS A 71 -14.47 1.37 -14.47
N LYS A 72 -14.16 0.52 -15.40
CA LYS A 72 -15.07 0.23 -16.50
C LYS A 72 -16.25 -0.55 -15.91
N GLY A 73 -17.39 0.05 -16.00
CA GLY A 73 -18.63 -0.37 -15.35
C GLY A 73 -19.10 -1.75 -15.64
#